data_0a720892255ab94c1baf4cba17a695b7
#
_entry.id   0a720892255ab94c1baf4cba17a695b7
#
_cell.length_a   1.000
_cell.length_b   1.000
_cell.length_c   1.000
_cell.angle_alpha   90.00
_cell.angle_beta   90.00
_cell.angle_gamma   90.00
#
_symmetry.space_group_name_H-M   'P 1'
#
loop_
_entity.id
_entity.type
_entity.pdbx_description
1 polymer ?
#
loop_
_entity_poly.entity_id
_entity_poly.type
_entity_poly.pdbx_seq_one_letter_code
_entity_poly.pdbx_strand_id
1 'polypeptide(L)'
;TFTVGNAKHNPIVGKESDYPGPVLPAHDFSWALASQTGAFLPPRQFEYWLDPSNPECRAYVKSLIFEVVNRYPVDGIQLDYIRYPFNNKGSEMGFNWLGRQKFERETGLSLDRLDEDTRTMWIHWKANVISSFVKEMSESLRAAKPGIRISAAVYGMPKRMRMNAVQQEWEVWVANGW
;
A
#
# COMPACT_ATOMS: atom_id res chain seq x y z
N THR A 1 -5.84 -5.40 -0.10
CA THR A 1 -5.31 -4.52 -1.14
C THR A 1 -5.48 -3.06 -0.78
N PHE A 2 -4.57 -2.19 -1.25
CA PHE A 2 -4.67 -0.74 -1.13
C PHE A 2 -5.16 -0.06 -2.42
N THR A 3 -5.58 -0.83 -3.43
CA THR A 3 -6.13 -0.31 -4.68
C THR A 3 -7.64 -0.13 -4.56
N VAL A 4 -8.18 1.03 -4.90
CA VAL A 4 -9.58 1.39 -4.62
C VAL A 4 -10.36 1.97 -5.80
N GLY A 5 -9.73 2.24 -6.92
CA GLY A 5 -10.38 2.82 -8.11
C GLY A 5 -9.57 2.62 -9.37
N ASN A 6 -10.16 2.89 -10.52
CA ASN A 6 -9.53 2.75 -11.82
C ASN A 6 -9.92 3.89 -12.75
N ALA A 7 -8.94 4.62 -13.28
CA ALA A 7 -9.16 5.77 -14.15
C ALA A 7 -9.53 5.41 -15.59
N LYS A 8 -9.32 4.16 -16.03
CA LYS A 8 -9.64 3.71 -17.39
C LYS A 8 -11.02 3.08 -17.52
N HIS A 9 -11.58 2.59 -16.44
CA HIS A 9 -12.84 1.88 -16.49
C HIS A 9 -13.77 2.30 -15.37
N ASN A 10 -14.90 2.88 -15.75
CA ASN A 10 -15.98 3.10 -14.81
C ASN A 10 -16.92 1.88 -14.85
N PRO A 11 -16.99 1.06 -13.79
CA PRO A 11 -17.80 -0.15 -13.78
C PRO A 11 -19.32 0.14 -13.82
N ILE A 12 -19.74 1.37 -13.50
CA ILE A 12 -21.14 1.76 -13.44
C ILE A 12 -21.66 2.11 -14.84
N VAL A 13 -20.86 2.81 -15.64
CA VAL A 13 -21.30 3.29 -16.97
C VAL A 13 -20.64 2.55 -18.14
N GLY A 14 -19.69 1.65 -17.87
CA GLY A 14 -19.02 0.85 -18.91
C GLY A 14 -18.16 1.67 -19.88
N LYS A 15 -17.81 2.92 -19.55
CA LYS A 15 -17.03 3.83 -20.39
C LYS A 15 -15.70 4.13 -19.72
N GLU A 16 -14.69 4.46 -20.54
CA GLU A 16 -13.46 5.08 -20.04
C GLU A 16 -13.81 6.40 -19.34
N SER A 17 -13.60 6.46 -18.05
CA SER A 17 -13.78 7.66 -17.25
C SER A 17 -12.91 7.57 -16.00
N ASP A 18 -12.60 8.71 -15.44
CA ASP A 18 -11.94 8.80 -14.16
C ASP A 18 -12.88 8.31 -13.05
N TYR A 19 -12.57 7.16 -12.46
CA TYR A 19 -13.36 6.56 -11.39
C TYR A 19 -12.50 6.22 -10.18
N PRO A 20 -12.39 7.14 -9.21
CA PRO A 20 -11.61 6.93 -8.00
C PRO A 20 -12.22 5.91 -7.02
N GLY A 21 -13.37 5.33 -7.36
CA GLY A 21 -14.13 4.47 -6.45
C GLY A 21 -14.90 5.29 -5.40
N PRO A 22 -15.71 4.64 -4.56
CA PRO A 22 -16.52 5.35 -3.55
C PRO A 22 -15.71 5.78 -2.32
N VAL A 23 -14.58 5.15 -2.05
CA VAL A 23 -13.82 5.36 -0.80
C VAL A 23 -13.11 6.71 -0.77
N LEU A 24 -12.39 7.07 -1.84
CA LEU A 24 -11.59 8.29 -1.86
C LEU A 24 -12.45 9.57 -1.79
N PRO A 25 -13.55 9.70 -2.57
CA PRO A 25 -14.44 10.86 -2.44
C PRO A 25 -15.09 10.99 -1.05
N ALA A 26 -15.41 9.87 -0.40
CA ALA A 26 -15.99 9.87 0.94
C ALA A 26 -15.03 10.41 2.02
N HIS A 27 -13.74 10.51 1.71
CA HIS A 27 -12.69 11.03 2.59
C HIS A 27 -11.95 12.23 1.98
N ASP A 28 -12.59 12.97 1.07
CA ASP A 28 -12.02 14.16 0.40
C ASP A 28 -10.61 13.93 -0.15
N PHE A 29 -10.36 12.72 -0.68
CA PHE A 29 -9.05 12.25 -1.14
C PHE A 29 -7.92 12.30 -0.10
N SER A 30 -8.19 12.60 1.16
CA SER A 30 -7.18 12.62 2.23
C SER A 30 -6.52 11.23 2.45
N TRP A 31 -7.20 10.17 2.03
CA TRP A 31 -6.70 8.80 2.09
C TRP A 31 -5.96 8.36 0.81
N ALA A 32 -6.00 9.17 -0.25
CA ALA A 32 -5.36 8.83 -1.51
C ALA A 32 -3.84 8.93 -1.40
N LEU A 33 -3.15 7.93 -1.95
CA LEU A 33 -1.71 7.99 -2.13
C LEU A 33 -1.36 9.09 -3.15
N ALA A 34 -0.43 9.97 -2.82
CA ALA A 34 -0.07 11.12 -3.65
C ALA A 34 1.39 11.07 -4.11
N SER A 35 1.65 11.63 -5.30
CA SER A 35 2.99 11.92 -5.80
C SER A 35 3.59 13.16 -5.12
N GLN A 36 4.86 13.45 -5.40
CA GLN A 36 5.52 14.67 -4.92
C GLN A 36 4.82 15.96 -5.40
N THR A 37 4.16 15.91 -6.56
CA THR A 37 3.40 17.04 -7.12
C THR A 37 1.93 17.08 -6.68
N GLY A 38 1.51 16.17 -5.80
CA GLY A 38 0.13 16.06 -5.32
C GLY A 38 -0.81 15.28 -6.24
N ALA A 39 -0.33 14.69 -7.33
CA ALA A 39 -1.16 13.86 -8.20
C ALA A 39 -1.50 12.52 -7.53
N PHE A 40 -2.77 12.11 -7.62
CA PHE A 40 -3.28 10.86 -7.01
C PHE A 40 -3.18 9.64 -7.94
N LEU A 41 -2.92 9.84 -9.23
CA LEU A 41 -2.69 8.77 -10.19
C LEU A 41 -1.20 8.70 -10.54
N PRO A 42 -0.57 7.53 -10.39
CA PRO A 42 0.78 7.34 -10.89
C PRO A 42 0.80 7.49 -12.42
N PRO A 43 1.75 8.20 -13.03
CA PRO A 43 1.88 8.29 -14.47
C PRO A 43 1.91 6.91 -15.14
N ARG A 44 1.10 6.73 -16.19
CA ARG A 44 0.95 5.47 -16.95
C ARG A 44 0.38 4.29 -16.15
N GLN A 45 -0.19 4.56 -14.99
CA GLN A 45 -1.00 3.61 -14.22
C GLN A 45 -2.41 4.19 -14.09
N PHE A 46 -3.38 3.33 -13.81
CA PHE A 46 -4.78 3.72 -13.85
C PHE A 46 -5.51 3.41 -12.57
N GLU A 47 -4.78 2.87 -11.59
CA GLU A 47 -5.34 2.53 -10.29
C GLU A 47 -5.12 3.68 -9.29
N TYR A 48 -6.16 4.00 -8.54
CA TYR A 48 -6.07 4.80 -7.33
C TYR A 48 -5.68 3.93 -6.14
N TRP A 49 -4.87 4.49 -5.26
CA TRP A 49 -4.31 3.78 -4.13
C TRP A 49 -4.60 4.51 -2.82
N LEU A 50 -4.90 3.73 -1.77
CA LEU A 50 -4.90 4.23 -0.40
C LEU A 50 -3.46 4.36 0.10
N ASP A 51 -3.22 5.33 0.97
CA ASP A 51 -1.93 5.51 1.62
C ASP A 51 -1.73 4.46 2.73
N PRO A 52 -0.80 3.50 2.58
CA PRO A 52 -0.56 2.48 3.59
C PRO A 52 0.14 3.02 4.85
N SER A 53 0.64 4.25 4.83
CA SER A 53 1.19 4.94 6.00
C SER A 53 0.11 5.59 6.88
N ASN A 54 -1.10 5.79 6.32
CA ASN A 54 -2.24 6.36 7.03
C ASN A 54 -2.90 5.29 7.92
N PRO A 55 -2.98 5.49 9.25
CA PRO A 55 -3.58 4.52 10.16
C PRO A 55 -5.07 4.29 9.92
N GLU A 56 -5.82 5.28 9.44
CA GLU A 56 -7.23 5.13 9.12
C GLU A 56 -7.43 4.25 7.88
N CYS A 57 -6.60 4.43 6.84
CA CYS A 57 -6.60 3.54 5.67
C CYS A 57 -6.31 2.09 6.07
N ARG A 58 -5.33 1.88 6.96
CA ARG A 58 -4.97 0.54 7.47
C ARG A 58 -6.14 -0.07 8.25
N ALA A 59 -6.74 0.70 9.15
CA ALA A 59 -7.90 0.26 9.93
C ALA A 59 -9.08 -0.12 9.03
N TYR A 60 -9.35 0.68 8.00
CA TYR A 60 -10.39 0.38 7.01
C TYR A 60 -10.11 -0.92 6.25
N VAL A 61 -8.92 -1.08 5.66
CA VAL A 61 -8.55 -2.32 4.95
C VAL A 61 -8.62 -3.54 5.89
N LYS A 62 -8.15 -3.38 7.12
CA LYS A 62 -8.24 -4.41 8.15
C LYS A 62 -9.70 -4.78 8.44
N SER A 63 -10.59 -3.82 8.61
CA SER A 63 -12.01 -4.07 8.88
C SER A 63 -12.68 -4.89 7.78
N LEU A 64 -12.38 -4.61 6.50
CA LEU A 64 -12.89 -5.37 5.36
C LEU A 64 -12.40 -6.83 5.37
N ILE A 65 -11.12 -7.06 5.66
CA ILE A 65 -10.56 -8.40 5.76
C ILE A 65 -11.23 -9.17 6.91
N PHE A 66 -11.41 -8.54 8.08
CA PHE A 66 -12.06 -9.16 9.22
C PHE A 66 -13.55 -9.39 8.98
N GLU A 67 -14.23 -8.55 8.24
CA GLU A 67 -15.61 -8.80 7.82
C GLU A 67 -15.72 -10.11 7.02
N VAL A 68 -14.81 -10.35 6.08
CA VAL A 68 -14.77 -11.60 5.30
C VAL A 68 -14.50 -12.80 6.21
N VAL A 69 -13.49 -12.73 7.07
CA VAL A 69 -13.10 -13.83 7.96
C VAL A 69 -14.21 -14.19 8.96
N ASN A 70 -14.94 -13.20 9.44
CA ASN A 70 -16.00 -13.39 10.43
C ASN A 70 -17.33 -13.85 9.83
N ARG A 71 -17.62 -13.46 8.59
CA ARG A 71 -18.91 -13.76 7.93
C ARG A 71 -18.90 -15.01 7.06
N TYR A 72 -17.72 -15.44 6.59
CA TYR A 72 -17.61 -16.53 5.62
C TYR A 72 -16.66 -17.63 6.13
N PRO A 73 -16.93 -18.90 5.82
CA PRO A 73 -16.09 -20.04 6.21
C PRO A 73 -14.83 -20.14 5.34
N VAL A 74 -14.01 -19.09 5.29
CA VAL A 74 -12.78 -19.06 4.49
C VAL A 74 -11.63 -19.78 5.21
N ASP A 75 -10.81 -20.54 4.49
CA ASP A 75 -9.65 -21.26 5.03
C ASP A 75 -8.38 -20.39 5.02
N GLY A 76 -8.40 -19.27 4.30
CA GLY A 76 -7.26 -18.39 4.19
C GLY A 76 -7.59 -17.04 3.56
N ILE A 77 -6.62 -16.15 3.67
CA ILE A 77 -6.64 -14.81 3.06
C ILE A 77 -5.41 -14.64 2.20
N GLN A 78 -5.59 -14.12 0.98
CA GLN A 78 -4.50 -13.70 0.12
C GLN A 78 -4.43 -12.18 0.08
N LEU A 79 -3.28 -11.62 0.43
CA LEU A 79 -2.98 -10.20 0.32
C LEU A 79 -2.47 -9.92 -1.09
N ASP A 80 -3.33 -9.41 -1.95
CA ASP A 80 -2.94 -8.94 -3.29
C ASP A 80 -2.69 -7.43 -3.28
N TYR A 81 -1.88 -6.94 -4.22
CA TYR A 81 -1.46 -5.53 -4.27
C TYR A 81 -0.89 -5.02 -2.93
N ILE A 82 -0.25 -5.90 -2.17
CA ILE A 82 0.41 -5.57 -0.90
C ILE A 82 1.77 -4.93 -1.16
N ARG A 83 1.74 -3.70 -1.65
CA ARG A 83 2.88 -2.95 -2.16
C ARG A 83 2.49 -1.50 -2.46
N TYR A 84 3.48 -0.67 -2.77
CA TYR A 84 3.24 0.62 -3.45
C TYR A 84 3.04 0.41 -4.97
N PRO A 85 2.44 1.38 -5.68
CA PRO A 85 2.39 1.38 -7.15
C PRO A 85 3.81 1.31 -7.74
N PHE A 86 3.92 0.83 -8.98
CA PHE A 86 5.21 0.79 -9.66
C PHE A 86 5.85 2.17 -9.70
N ASN A 87 7.08 2.25 -9.17
CA ASN A 87 7.91 3.44 -9.24
C ASN A 87 8.59 3.51 -10.62
N ASN A 88 7.95 4.17 -11.57
CA ASN A 88 8.56 4.54 -12.85
C ASN A 88 9.19 5.93 -12.72
N LYS A 89 10.20 6.25 -13.50
CA LYS A 89 10.87 7.58 -13.49
C LYS A 89 9.82 8.70 -13.51
N GLY A 90 9.81 9.53 -12.49
CA GLY A 90 8.85 10.64 -12.31
C GLY A 90 7.46 10.25 -11.79
N SER A 91 7.25 9.00 -11.39
CA SER A 91 5.96 8.50 -10.88
C SER A 91 6.01 8.01 -9.43
N GLU A 92 7.00 8.44 -8.68
CA GLU A 92 7.13 8.02 -7.29
C GLU A 92 5.95 8.52 -6.45
N MET A 93 5.32 7.59 -5.73
CA MET A 93 4.16 7.85 -4.88
C MET A 93 4.51 7.69 -3.39
N GLY A 94 3.61 8.20 -2.54
CA GLY A 94 3.75 8.11 -1.09
C GLY A 94 4.13 9.43 -0.42
N PHE A 95 4.11 10.55 -1.16
CA PHE A 95 4.46 11.89 -0.64
C PHE A 95 3.31 12.58 0.09
N ASN A 96 2.37 11.82 0.62
CA ASN A 96 1.30 12.34 1.45
C ASN A 96 1.86 13.06 2.67
N TRP A 97 1.19 14.12 3.07
CA TRP A 97 1.62 14.93 4.23
C TRP A 97 1.88 14.09 5.48
N LEU A 98 0.98 13.17 5.82
CA LEU A 98 1.11 12.30 6.99
C LEU A 98 2.32 11.35 6.88
N GLY A 99 2.52 10.72 5.71
CA GLY A 99 3.66 9.85 5.44
C GLY A 99 4.99 10.60 5.51
N ARG A 100 5.04 11.81 4.93
CA ARG A 100 6.22 12.70 5.00
C ARG A 100 6.58 13.05 6.43
N GLN A 101 5.62 13.56 7.22
CA GLN A 101 5.86 13.91 8.62
C GLN A 101 6.35 12.71 9.45
N LYS A 102 5.77 11.55 9.20
CA LYS A 102 6.17 10.34 9.91
C LYS A 102 7.58 9.91 9.53
N PHE A 103 7.92 9.92 8.26
CA PHE A 103 9.28 9.66 7.78
C PHE A 103 10.29 10.64 8.38
N GLU A 104 10.03 11.93 8.28
CA GLU A 104 10.93 12.99 8.78
C GLU A 104 11.14 12.89 10.29
N ARG A 105 10.10 12.61 11.05
CA ARG A 105 10.19 12.39 12.51
C ARG A 105 11.00 11.14 12.87
N GLU A 106 10.85 10.06 12.11
CA GLU A 106 11.49 8.77 12.41
C GLU A 106 12.95 8.72 11.94
N THR A 107 13.31 9.47 10.92
CA THR A 107 14.65 9.42 10.29
C THR A 107 15.47 10.69 10.47
N GLY A 108 14.86 11.82 10.77
CA GLY A 108 15.50 13.13 10.77
C GLY A 108 15.83 13.69 9.38
N LEU A 109 15.41 13.00 8.30
CA LEU A 109 15.67 13.40 6.92
C LEU A 109 14.46 14.13 6.34
N SER A 110 14.67 15.14 5.49
CA SER A 110 13.58 15.84 4.79
C SER A 110 13.42 15.33 3.36
N LEU A 111 12.16 15.08 2.96
CA LEU A 111 11.81 14.74 1.59
C LEU A 111 11.77 15.94 0.62
N ASP A 112 12.02 17.15 1.11
CA ASP A 112 12.20 18.33 0.25
C ASP A 112 13.51 18.27 -0.53
N ARG A 113 14.47 17.49 -0.02
CA ARG A 113 15.73 17.20 -0.69
C ARG A 113 15.92 15.69 -0.84
N LEU A 114 15.53 15.17 -2.00
CA LEU A 114 15.68 13.77 -2.38
C LEU A 114 17.07 13.53 -3.02
N ASP A 115 18.14 13.60 -2.23
CA ASP A 115 19.43 13.05 -2.64
C ASP A 115 19.40 11.50 -2.61
N GLU A 116 20.47 10.86 -3.03
CA GLU A 116 20.54 9.40 -3.17
C GLU A 116 20.34 8.67 -1.83
N ASP A 117 20.92 9.20 -0.75
CA ASP A 117 20.84 8.61 0.59
C ASP A 117 19.41 8.76 1.15
N THR A 118 18.83 9.95 1.05
CA THR A 118 17.43 10.21 1.48
C THR A 118 16.44 9.36 0.68
N ARG A 119 16.67 9.21 -0.63
CA ARG A 119 15.83 8.36 -1.48
C ARG A 119 15.94 6.89 -1.08
N THR A 120 17.14 6.40 -0.81
CA THR A 120 17.34 5.02 -0.34
C THR A 120 16.63 4.79 0.98
N MET A 121 16.77 5.70 1.93
CA MET A 121 16.07 5.62 3.21
C MET A 121 14.54 5.66 3.04
N TRP A 122 14.04 6.51 2.14
CA TRP A 122 12.61 6.61 1.82
C TRP A 122 12.04 5.30 1.23
N ILE A 123 12.79 4.64 0.34
CA ILE A 123 12.42 3.33 -0.21
C ILE A 123 12.32 2.28 0.90
N HIS A 124 13.31 2.22 1.78
CA HIS A 124 13.30 1.29 2.92
C HIS A 124 12.19 1.60 3.92
N TRP A 125 11.95 2.86 4.19
CA TRP A 125 10.86 3.28 5.06
C TRP A 125 9.49 2.84 4.50
N LYS A 126 9.23 3.06 3.22
CA LYS A 126 8.01 2.58 2.56
C LYS A 126 7.88 1.05 2.61
N ALA A 127 8.96 0.31 2.42
CA ALA A 127 8.94 -1.14 2.55
C ALA A 127 8.61 -1.59 3.99
N ASN A 128 9.12 -0.87 4.99
CA ASN A 128 8.77 -1.11 6.38
C ASN A 128 7.30 -0.79 6.70
N VAL A 129 6.72 0.23 6.08
CA VAL A 129 5.28 0.53 6.18
C VAL A 129 4.45 -0.67 5.72
N ILE A 130 4.77 -1.24 4.55
CA ILE A 130 4.08 -2.43 4.04
C ILE A 130 4.33 -3.65 4.95
N SER A 131 5.58 -3.90 5.32
CA SER A 131 5.95 -5.05 6.18
C SER A 131 5.27 -4.99 7.54
N SER A 132 5.15 -3.80 8.13
CA SER A 132 4.44 -3.60 9.40
C SER A 132 2.93 -3.90 9.28
N PHE A 133 2.32 -3.61 8.14
CA PHE A 133 0.93 -3.96 7.90
C PHE A 133 0.76 -5.48 7.71
N VAL A 134 1.65 -6.14 6.97
CA VAL A 134 1.63 -7.60 6.83
C VAL A 134 1.78 -8.28 8.18
N LYS A 135 2.72 -7.83 9.01
CA LYS A 135 2.89 -8.30 10.39
C LYS A 135 1.60 -8.16 11.19
N GLU A 136 1.04 -6.95 11.26
CA GLU A 136 -0.20 -6.65 11.99
C GLU A 136 -1.37 -7.53 11.53
N MET A 137 -1.53 -7.70 10.22
CA MET A 137 -2.58 -8.55 9.67
C MET A 137 -2.38 -10.01 10.02
N SER A 138 -1.15 -10.52 9.87
CA SER A 138 -0.81 -11.90 10.20
C SER A 138 -1.08 -12.24 11.67
N GLU A 139 -0.59 -11.41 12.58
CA GLU A 139 -0.79 -11.58 14.02
C GLU A 139 -2.28 -11.51 14.41
N SER A 140 -2.99 -10.49 13.89
CA SER A 140 -4.41 -10.30 14.19
C SER A 140 -5.29 -11.41 13.64
N LEU A 141 -5.03 -11.88 12.41
CA LEU A 141 -5.81 -12.95 11.79
C LEU A 141 -5.59 -14.28 12.50
N ARG A 142 -4.36 -14.64 12.87
CA ARG A 142 -4.07 -15.87 13.61
C ARG A 142 -4.63 -15.86 15.03
N ALA A 143 -4.66 -14.69 15.67
CA ALA A 143 -5.31 -14.53 16.96
C ALA A 143 -6.85 -14.73 16.88
N ALA A 144 -7.49 -14.21 15.82
CA ALA A 144 -8.93 -14.33 15.64
C ALA A 144 -9.36 -15.71 15.12
N LYS A 145 -8.55 -16.34 14.26
CA LYS A 145 -8.83 -17.65 13.66
C LYS A 145 -7.55 -18.48 13.61
N PRO A 146 -7.24 -19.24 14.68
CA PRO A 146 -6.09 -20.16 14.68
C PRO A 146 -6.15 -21.13 13.50
N GLY A 147 -5.01 -21.29 12.80
CA GLY A 147 -4.92 -22.15 11.63
C GLY A 147 -5.30 -21.49 10.28
N ILE A 148 -5.75 -20.23 10.27
CA ILE A 148 -6.00 -19.51 9.02
C ILE A 148 -4.71 -19.41 8.18
N ARG A 149 -4.80 -19.73 6.89
CA ARG A 149 -3.69 -19.58 5.96
C ARG A 149 -3.61 -18.14 5.46
N ILE A 150 -2.40 -17.60 5.43
CA ILE A 150 -2.14 -16.24 4.94
C ILE A 150 -1.12 -16.36 3.82
N SER A 151 -1.42 -15.74 2.68
CA SER A 151 -0.51 -15.66 1.55
C SER A 151 -0.47 -14.22 0.99
N ALA A 152 0.56 -13.90 0.24
CA ALA A 152 0.70 -12.61 -0.42
C ALA A 152 1.10 -12.79 -1.89
N ALA A 153 0.52 -11.98 -2.78
CA ALA A 153 0.98 -11.87 -4.15
C ALA A 153 2.25 -11.02 -4.19
N VAL A 154 3.37 -11.62 -4.60
CA VAL A 154 4.67 -10.99 -4.57
C VAL A 154 5.39 -11.05 -5.92
N TYR A 155 6.28 -10.08 -6.17
CA TYR A 155 7.11 -10.10 -7.37
C TYR A 155 8.37 -10.91 -7.15
N GLY A 156 8.65 -11.82 -8.09
CA GLY A 156 9.84 -12.69 -8.11
C GLY A 156 11.12 -12.02 -8.63
N MET A 157 11.11 -10.71 -8.88
CA MET A 157 12.30 -9.99 -9.34
C MET A 157 13.37 -9.86 -8.24
N PRO A 158 14.66 -9.67 -8.60
CA PRO A 158 15.73 -9.49 -7.63
C PRO A 158 15.42 -8.41 -6.59
N LYS A 159 15.81 -8.63 -5.32
CA LYS A 159 15.46 -7.76 -4.17
C LYS A 159 15.70 -6.28 -4.47
N ARG A 160 16.88 -5.91 -4.99
CA ARG A 160 17.21 -4.52 -5.30
C ARG A 160 16.21 -3.89 -6.29
N MET A 161 15.83 -4.62 -7.34
CA MET A 161 14.87 -4.13 -8.34
C MET A 161 13.47 -3.99 -7.73
N ARG A 162 13.04 -4.99 -6.97
CA ARG A 162 11.72 -5.00 -6.32
C ARG A 162 11.58 -3.88 -5.29
N MET A 163 12.61 -3.65 -4.46
CA MET A 163 12.63 -2.57 -3.50
C MET A 163 12.46 -1.21 -4.18
N ASN A 164 13.19 -0.96 -5.26
CA ASN A 164 13.05 0.27 -6.03
C ASN A 164 11.69 0.38 -6.75
N ALA A 165 11.17 -0.73 -7.27
CA ALA A 165 9.98 -0.72 -8.11
C ALA A 165 8.67 -0.63 -7.30
N VAL A 166 8.54 -1.40 -6.22
CA VAL A 166 7.26 -1.62 -5.53
C VAL A 166 7.36 -1.67 -4.00
N GLN A 167 8.55 -1.50 -3.42
CA GLN A 167 8.83 -1.51 -1.98
C GLN A 167 8.24 -2.74 -1.27
N GLN A 168 8.44 -3.92 -1.85
CA GLN A 168 7.95 -5.20 -1.34
C GLN A 168 9.11 -6.07 -0.87
N GLU A 169 9.26 -6.25 0.44
CA GLU A 169 10.37 -6.99 1.09
C GLU A 169 9.86 -8.32 1.68
N TRP A 170 9.29 -9.17 0.84
CA TRP A 170 8.62 -10.39 1.26
C TRP A 170 9.54 -11.42 1.95
N GLU A 171 10.85 -11.37 1.73
CA GLU A 171 11.82 -12.23 2.42
C GLU A 171 11.76 -12.03 3.95
N VAL A 172 11.56 -10.77 4.38
CA VAL A 172 11.38 -10.45 5.80
C VAL A 172 10.09 -11.07 6.34
N TRP A 173 9.02 -11.09 5.54
CA TRP A 173 7.74 -11.67 5.94
C TRP A 173 7.84 -13.18 6.14
N VAL A 174 8.50 -13.87 5.20
CA VAL A 174 8.75 -15.31 5.28
C VAL A 174 9.67 -15.65 6.46
N ALA A 175 10.77 -14.91 6.63
CA ALA A 175 11.73 -15.16 7.72
C ALA A 175 11.11 -15.00 9.11
N ASN A 176 10.10 -14.14 9.26
CA ASN A 176 9.39 -13.92 10.53
C ASN A 176 8.11 -14.75 10.67
N GLY A 177 7.75 -15.53 9.66
CA GLY A 177 6.54 -16.33 9.66
C GLY A 177 5.23 -15.52 9.64
N TRP A 178 5.27 -14.33 9.05
CA TRP A 178 4.08 -13.47 8.91
C TRP A 178 3.18 -13.89 7.76
#